data_3f951ad65d339ed53644e55e7f163de4
#
_entry.id   3f951ad65d339ed53644e55e7f163de4
#
_cell.length_a   1.000
_cell.length_b   1.000
_cell.length_c   1.000
_cell.angle_alpha   90.00
_cell.angle_beta   90.00
_cell.angle_gamma   90.00
#
_symmetry.space_group_name_H-M   'P 1'
#
loop_
_entity.id
_entity.type
_entity.pdbx_description
1 polymer ?
#
loop_
_entity_poly.entity_id
_entity_poly.type
_entity_poly.pdbx_seq_one_letter_code
_entity_poly.pdbx_strand_id
1 'polypeptide(L)'
;MKKIIATLLITLSIFSMNAQESIPQQTKIDKIFSRWNAPNSPGGTVGIIKDGKLIFTKGYGMANLDYNIPNDPKTVFSIASTSKQFTAASIIFLSEQGKLSLEDTLMKFFPNFPDYANEVTVQHLLNHTSGIRDYIILARLSGLTVDDYYTNEIVEKLLTNQQELNFTPGDEYLYSNSGYWLLGQIVEKVSGFTLAEFAKKNIFDPLEMKDTHFHDNQNQIVKNRATGYRPDRKGGYYIYNTKLNMIGDGGVITNVNDLAKWDATFYHSNLFNKGFWDKMTENGILNDGSKINYAKGLNINTYKGLKTITHSGGYVGYRTEFIRFPEAQFSVIILANRTDTNPTRMVYMIADLFLEDEYKKENSTQTKKSSPEIKDFKSITLTKKELNAFEGFYWDGKSKMSRELKVRNDTLNYVRNDGSATMMVPISKNKFKLIGPRVPVICEMSSNGNTKEFTLNLPNAAPITYVAYKPITAFSETDLESYSGDYYSKELDAVYTLKTKKDRMLLIVKGNPIGEVKPIMKDVINIRSRQTFEFNKERTAFRLSMLGRVKNIKFVKR
;
A
#
# COMPACT_ATOMS: atom_id res chain seq x y z
N MET A 1 -25.83 -9.71 80.74
CA MET A 1 -25.48 -10.45 79.51
C MET A 1 -26.21 -9.82 78.34
N LYS A 2 -25.51 -8.91 77.59
CA LYS A 2 -26.11 -8.25 76.44
C LYS A 2 -25.61 -9.00 75.20
N LYS A 3 -26.51 -9.54 74.38
CA LYS A 3 -26.22 -10.18 73.09
C LYS A 3 -26.11 -9.08 72.07
N ILE A 4 -24.94 -8.99 71.47
CA ILE A 4 -24.69 -8.12 70.28
C ILE A 4 -25.02 -8.96 69.06
N ILE A 5 -26.01 -8.55 68.27
CA ILE A 5 -26.36 -9.14 66.98
C ILE A 5 -25.57 -8.30 65.96
N ALA A 6 -24.55 -8.90 65.29
CA ALA A 6 -23.83 -8.30 64.19
C ALA A 6 -24.59 -8.60 62.90
N THR A 7 -25.19 -7.58 62.28
CA THR A 7 -25.85 -7.68 60.98
C THR A 7 -24.77 -7.50 59.89
N LEU A 8 -24.49 -8.58 59.18
CA LEU A 8 -23.53 -8.58 58.04
C LEU A 8 -24.27 -8.06 56.79
N LEU A 9 -24.02 -6.82 56.41
CA LEU A 9 -24.47 -6.27 55.13
C LEU A 9 -23.56 -6.80 53.99
N ILE A 10 -24.04 -7.78 53.24
CA ILE A 10 -23.41 -8.22 52.00
C ILE A 10 -23.83 -7.23 50.91
N THR A 11 -22.95 -6.31 50.55
CA THR A 11 -23.11 -5.48 49.34
C THR A 11 -22.80 -6.35 48.11
N LEU A 12 -23.83 -6.83 47.43
CA LEU A 12 -23.73 -7.43 46.10
C LEU A 12 -23.32 -6.31 45.13
N SER A 13 -22.04 -6.23 44.77
CA SER A 13 -21.59 -5.44 43.63
C SER A 13 -22.06 -6.14 42.35
N ILE A 14 -23.16 -5.66 41.80
CA ILE A 14 -23.63 -6.07 40.48
C ILE A 14 -22.60 -5.52 39.48
N PHE A 15 -21.65 -6.35 39.07
CA PHE A 15 -20.86 -6.10 37.86
C PHE A 15 -21.84 -6.16 36.68
N SER A 16 -22.32 -5.00 36.23
CA SER A 16 -22.99 -4.89 34.96
C SER A 16 -21.94 -5.23 33.86
N MET A 17 -21.88 -6.49 33.49
CA MET A 17 -21.30 -6.84 32.18
C MET A 17 -22.20 -6.17 31.16
N ASN A 18 -21.75 -5.04 30.60
CA ASN A 18 -22.35 -4.49 29.39
C ASN A 18 -22.15 -5.55 28.28
N ALA A 19 -23.09 -6.47 28.18
CA ALA A 19 -23.24 -7.31 27.01
C ALA A 19 -23.56 -6.34 25.86
N GLN A 20 -22.65 -6.18 24.92
CA GLN A 20 -22.89 -5.42 23.70
C GLN A 20 -24.14 -6.03 23.03
N GLU A 21 -25.19 -5.23 22.85
CA GLU A 21 -26.42 -5.71 22.19
C GLU A 21 -26.06 -6.28 20.82
N SER A 22 -26.58 -7.48 20.52
CA SER A 22 -26.35 -8.14 19.24
C SER A 22 -27.03 -7.34 18.12
N ILE A 23 -26.26 -6.91 17.15
CA ILE A 23 -26.82 -6.24 15.96
C ILE A 23 -27.44 -7.28 14.99
N PRO A 24 -28.50 -6.93 14.24
CA PRO A 24 -29.17 -7.86 13.33
C PRO A 24 -28.24 -8.52 12.31
N GLN A 25 -27.15 -7.82 11.91
CA GLN A 25 -26.20 -8.27 10.91
C GLN A 25 -25.10 -9.19 11.48
N GLN A 26 -25.02 -9.41 12.77
CA GLN A 26 -23.90 -10.10 13.44
C GLN A 26 -23.56 -11.45 12.82
N THR A 27 -24.54 -12.31 12.55
CA THR A 27 -24.32 -13.63 11.94
C THR A 27 -23.69 -13.51 10.53
N LYS A 28 -24.10 -12.51 9.74
CA LYS A 28 -23.53 -12.26 8.41
C LYS A 28 -22.09 -11.74 8.53
N ILE A 29 -21.79 -10.90 9.51
CA ILE A 29 -20.45 -10.42 9.82
C ILE A 29 -19.56 -11.58 10.25
N ASP A 30 -20.01 -12.42 11.18
CA ASP A 30 -19.26 -13.60 11.65
C ASP A 30 -18.89 -14.54 10.50
N LYS A 31 -19.76 -14.67 9.49
CA LYS A 31 -19.48 -15.45 8.28
C LYS A 31 -18.33 -14.85 7.43
N ILE A 32 -18.21 -13.53 7.37
CA ILE A 32 -17.10 -12.84 6.66
C ILE A 32 -15.76 -13.21 7.30
N PHE A 33 -15.72 -13.36 8.65
CA PHE A 33 -14.52 -13.65 9.42
C PHE A 33 -14.34 -15.15 9.76
N SER A 34 -15.20 -16.03 9.25
CA SER A 34 -15.21 -17.46 9.63
C SER A 34 -13.85 -18.17 9.49
N ARG A 35 -13.06 -17.83 8.47
CA ARG A 35 -11.69 -18.38 8.29
C ARG A 35 -10.71 -18.01 9.41
N TRP A 36 -10.97 -16.94 10.16
CA TRP A 36 -10.09 -16.51 11.25
C TRP A 36 -10.36 -17.28 12.55
N ASN A 37 -11.54 -17.87 12.69
CA ASN A 37 -11.93 -18.67 13.85
C ASN A 37 -11.51 -20.14 13.76
N ALA A 38 -10.70 -20.53 12.76
CA ALA A 38 -10.12 -21.86 12.73
C ALA A 38 -9.18 -22.06 13.94
N PRO A 39 -9.07 -23.28 14.49
CA PRO A 39 -8.15 -23.59 15.56
C PRO A 39 -6.71 -23.14 15.22
N ASN A 40 -6.01 -22.55 16.19
CA ASN A 40 -4.64 -22.07 16.02
C ASN A 40 -4.44 -21.12 14.81
N SER A 41 -5.43 -20.28 14.54
CA SER A 41 -5.38 -19.30 13.44
C SER A 41 -5.21 -17.89 14.00
N PRO A 42 -4.26 -17.10 13.48
CA PRO A 42 -4.27 -15.66 13.73
C PRO A 42 -5.48 -15.04 13.03
N GLY A 43 -5.84 -13.82 13.44
CA GLY A 43 -7.05 -13.20 12.92
C GLY A 43 -6.98 -11.67 12.95
N GLY A 44 -7.81 -11.07 13.79
CA GLY A 44 -7.84 -9.61 13.96
C GLY A 44 -9.10 -9.10 14.64
N THR A 45 -9.28 -7.78 14.58
CA THR A 45 -10.42 -7.08 15.17
C THR A 45 -11.18 -6.31 14.11
N VAL A 46 -12.48 -6.20 14.28
CA VAL A 46 -13.37 -5.34 13.49
C VAL A 46 -14.05 -4.32 14.38
N GLY A 47 -14.15 -3.08 13.91
CA GLY A 47 -14.99 -2.02 14.48
C GLY A 47 -15.92 -1.47 13.39
N ILE A 48 -17.20 -1.29 13.72
CA ILE A 48 -18.21 -0.68 12.84
C ILE A 48 -18.79 0.53 13.56
N ILE A 49 -18.73 1.68 12.90
CA ILE A 49 -19.19 2.96 13.43
C ILE A 49 -20.35 3.44 12.57
N LYS A 50 -21.44 3.87 13.21
CA LYS A 50 -22.59 4.51 12.57
C LYS A 50 -23.01 5.70 13.42
N ASP A 51 -23.25 6.84 12.79
CA ASP A 51 -23.67 8.09 13.43
C ASP A 51 -22.75 8.48 14.62
N GLY A 52 -21.43 8.34 14.42
CA GLY A 52 -20.39 8.64 15.41
C GLY A 52 -20.27 7.65 16.58
N LYS A 53 -21.02 6.55 16.57
CA LYS A 53 -21.02 5.54 17.64
C LYS A 53 -20.43 4.22 17.14
N LEU A 54 -19.59 3.60 17.96
CA LEU A 54 -19.08 2.25 17.73
C LEU A 54 -20.21 1.25 18.02
N ILE A 55 -20.95 0.85 16.98
CA ILE A 55 -22.14 -0.03 17.10
C ILE A 55 -21.79 -1.51 17.17
N PHE A 56 -20.61 -1.90 16.70
CA PHE A 56 -20.13 -3.27 16.75
C PHE A 56 -18.62 -3.31 16.85
N THR A 57 -18.10 -4.17 17.73
CA THR A 57 -16.67 -4.48 17.80
C THR A 57 -16.49 -5.92 18.24
N LYS A 58 -15.59 -6.66 17.57
CA LYS A 58 -15.32 -8.06 17.87
C LYS A 58 -13.92 -8.48 17.44
N GLY A 59 -13.28 -9.30 18.26
CA GLY A 59 -12.06 -10.02 17.92
C GLY A 59 -12.37 -11.39 17.32
N TYR A 60 -11.52 -11.84 16.39
CA TYR A 60 -11.58 -13.15 15.73
C TYR A 60 -10.17 -13.73 15.68
N GLY A 61 -10.05 -15.04 15.93
CA GLY A 61 -8.77 -15.73 15.95
C GLY A 61 -7.83 -15.26 17.07
N MET A 62 -6.57 -15.64 17.00
CA MET A 62 -5.59 -15.41 18.05
C MET A 62 -4.72 -14.17 17.79
N ALA A 63 -4.54 -13.35 18.83
CA ALA A 63 -3.55 -12.27 18.87
C ALA A 63 -2.13 -12.83 19.02
N ASN A 64 -2.01 -13.92 19.79
CA ASN A 64 -0.74 -14.61 19.99
C ASN A 64 -0.98 -16.14 19.99
N LEU A 65 -0.30 -16.84 19.08
CA LEU A 65 -0.43 -18.29 18.93
C LEU A 65 0.38 -19.06 19.96
N ASP A 66 1.51 -18.53 20.44
CA ASP A 66 2.37 -19.22 21.41
C ASP A 66 1.68 -19.37 22.78
N TYR A 67 0.88 -18.35 23.14
CA TYR A 67 0.19 -18.30 24.44
C TYR A 67 -1.32 -18.48 24.33
N ASN A 68 -1.85 -18.78 23.13
CA ASN A 68 -3.29 -18.93 22.88
C ASN A 68 -4.13 -17.72 23.33
N ILE A 69 -3.60 -16.50 23.14
CA ILE A 69 -4.28 -15.26 23.49
C ILE A 69 -5.23 -14.89 22.36
N PRO A 70 -6.55 -14.81 22.57
CA PRO A 70 -7.49 -14.41 21.52
C PRO A 70 -7.39 -12.92 21.21
N ASN A 71 -7.75 -12.54 19.99
CA ASN A 71 -8.00 -11.13 19.66
C ASN A 71 -9.26 -10.63 20.36
N ASP A 72 -9.21 -9.40 20.86
CA ASP A 72 -10.35 -8.68 21.43
C ASP A 72 -10.32 -7.20 20.97
N PRO A 73 -11.35 -6.40 21.27
CA PRO A 73 -11.41 -4.99 20.85
C PRO A 73 -10.28 -4.11 21.40
N LYS A 74 -9.57 -4.52 22.45
CA LYS A 74 -8.42 -3.81 23.05
C LYS A 74 -7.09 -4.29 22.48
N THR A 75 -7.10 -5.34 21.66
CA THR A 75 -5.88 -5.83 21.00
C THR A 75 -5.28 -4.75 20.12
N VAL A 76 -3.99 -4.49 20.32
CA VAL A 76 -3.23 -3.45 19.64
C VAL A 76 -2.51 -4.03 18.41
N PHE A 77 -2.67 -3.39 17.27
CA PHE A 77 -2.07 -3.81 16.00
C PHE A 77 -1.19 -2.72 15.41
N SER A 78 -0.15 -3.10 14.68
CA SER A 78 0.47 -2.18 13.73
C SER A 78 -0.48 -1.95 12.56
N ILE A 79 -0.75 -0.68 12.26
CA ILE A 79 -1.65 -0.31 11.16
C ILE A 79 -0.92 0.02 9.85
N ALA A 80 0.40 -0.19 9.82
CA ALA A 80 1.22 0.01 8.65
C ALA A 80 0.92 1.36 7.95
N SER A 81 0.68 1.36 6.63
CA SER A 81 0.45 2.60 5.86
C SER A 81 -0.83 3.37 6.23
N THR A 82 -1.77 2.77 6.96
CA THR A 82 -2.92 3.50 7.54
C THR A 82 -2.44 4.60 8.51
N SER A 83 -1.21 4.52 9.00
CA SER A 83 -0.53 5.54 9.82
C SER A 83 -0.32 6.86 9.11
N LYS A 84 -0.24 6.87 7.78
CA LYS A 84 0.06 8.07 6.98
C LYS A 84 -0.89 9.22 7.23
N GLN A 85 -2.16 8.94 7.54
CA GLN A 85 -3.13 9.97 7.88
C GLN A 85 -2.72 10.77 9.14
N PHE A 86 -2.05 10.16 10.11
CA PHE A 86 -1.57 10.85 11.32
C PHE A 86 -0.32 11.68 11.05
N THR A 87 0.57 11.20 10.18
CA THR A 87 1.71 11.98 9.70
C THR A 87 1.24 13.22 8.91
N ALA A 88 0.31 13.03 7.99
CA ALA A 88 -0.29 14.12 7.23
C ALA A 88 -1.02 15.10 8.16
N ALA A 89 -1.78 14.62 9.13
CA ALA A 89 -2.46 15.45 10.13
C ALA A 89 -1.45 16.31 10.92
N SER A 90 -0.30 15.75 11.28
CA SER A 90 0.77 16.49 11.98
C SER A 90 1.32 17.63 11.12
N ILE A 91 1.53 17.40 9.83
CA ILE A 91 1.97 18.43 8.87
C ILE A 91 0.90 19.52 8.69
N ILE A 92 -0.35 19.14 8.47
CA ILE A 92 -1.45 20.10 8.32
C ILE A 92 -1.62 20.93 9.61
N PHE A 93 -1.49 20.31 10.78
CA PHE A 93 -1.55 20.99 12.06
C PHE A 93 -0.44 22.06 12.21
N LEU A 94 0.80 21.73 11.82
CA LEU A 94 1.91 22.69 11.79
C LEU A 94 1.72 23.80 10.75
N SER A 95 1.18 23.46 9.60
CA SER A 95 0.86 24.43 8.55
C SER A 95 -0.22 25.41 8.99
N GLU A 96 -1.26 24.96 9.70
CA GLU A 96 -2.31 25.82 10.25
C GLU A 96 -1.79 26.76 11.36
N GLN A 97 -0.70 26.39 12.03
CA GLN A 97 0.02 27.24 12.97
C GLN A 97 1.00 28.23 12.28
N GLY A 98 1.07 28.23 10.95
CA GLY A 98 2.01 29.07 10.20
C GLY A 98 3.50 28.67 10.35
N LYS A 99 3.78 27.48 10.88
CA LYS A 99 5.18 27.01 11.12
C LYS A 99 5.85 26.46 9.85
N LEU A 100 5.06 26.02 8.88
CA LEU A 100 5.51 25.62 7.55
C LEU A 100 4.44 25.92 6.50
N SER A 101 4.87 26.07 5.24
CA SER A 101 3.98 26.07 4.07
C SER A 101 4.00 24.72 3.38
N LEU A 102 2.90 24.30 2.78
CA LEU A 102 2.89 23.11 1.94
C LEU A 102 3.72 23.28 0.65
N GLU A 103 3.96 24.53 0.26
CA GLU A 103 4.84 24.92 -0.87
C GLU A 103 6.32 25.03 -0.47
N ASP A 104 6.66 24.88 0.81
CA ASP A 104 8.05 24.84 1.22
C ASP A 104 8.76 23.66 0.54
N THR A 105 9.94 23.93 -0.01
CA THR A 105 10.72 22.91 -0.70
C THR A 105 11.47 21.99 0.27
N LEU A 106 11.76 20.77 -0.17
CA LEU A 106 12.52 19.80 0.60
C LEU A 106 13.90 20.34 0.99
N MET A 107 14.54 21.15 0.10
CA MET A 107 15.84 21.79 0.34
C MET A 107 15.84 22.68 1.59
N LYS A 108 14.72 23.34 1.91
CA LYS A 108 14.56 24.15 3.13
C LYS A 108 14.83 23.33 4.41
N PHE A 109 14.44 22.08 4.43
CA PHE A 109 14.54 21.19 5.58
C PHE A 109 15.77 20.29 5.53
N PHE A 110 16.27 19.97 4.34
CA PHE A 110 17.36 19.03 4.10
C PHE A 110 18.39 19.61 3.10
N PRO A 111 19.24 20.55 3.55
CA PRO A 111 20.19 21.25 2.67
C PRO A 111 21.27 20.33 2.07
N ASN A 112 21.42 19.11 2.58
CA ASN A 112 22.39 18.14 2.07
C ASN A 112 21.80 17.20 0.97
N PHE A 113 20.53 17.40 0.61
CA PHE A 113 19.94 16.65 -0.49
C PHE A 113 20.45 17.18 -1.83
N PRO A 114 20.42 16.36 -2.90
CA PRO A 114 20.74 16.80 -4.25
C PRO A 114 19.81 17.91 -4.75
N ASP A 115 20.23 18.62 -5.81
CA ASP A 115 19.56 19.82 -6.35
C ASP A 115 18.06 19.63 -6.65
N TYR A 116 17.62 18.42 -6.98
CA TYR A 116 16.20 18.14 -7.21
C TYR A 116 15.31 18.46 -6.00
N ALA A 117 15.88 18.54 -4.79
CA ALA A 117 15.16 18.90 -3.57
C ALA A 117 14.63 20.35 -3.59
N ASN A 118 15.13 21.22 -4.49
CA ASN A 118 14.59 22.55 -4.72
C ASN A 118 13.22 22.54 -5.42
N GLU A 119 12.89 21.46 -6.14
CA GLU A 119 11.65 21.33 -6.90
C GLU A 119 10.58 20.50 -6.14
N VAL A 120 11.00 19.73 -5.14
CA VAL A 120 10.11 18.88 -4.35
C VAL A 120 9.53 19.66 -3.20
N THR A 121 8.20 19.84 -3.17
CA THR A 121 7.50 20.53 -2.07
C THR A 121 6.93 19.55 -1.03
N VAL A 122 6.56 20.03 0.14
CA VAL A 122 5.81 19.29 1.17
C VAL A 122 4.50 18.75 0.58
N GLN A 123 3.82 19.55 -0.26
CA GLN A 123 2.60 19.12 -0.97
C GLN A 123 2.86 17.91 -1.87
N HIS A 124 3.99 17.90 -2.61
CA HIS A 124 4.37 16.75 -3.45
C HIS A 124 4.60 15.48 -2.63
N LEU A 125 5.20 15.60 -1.42
CA LEU A 125 5.39 14.46 -0.51
C LEU A 125 4.06 13.91 0.00
N LEU A 126 3.14 14.78 0.41
CA LEU A 126 1.81 14.42 0.91
C LEU A 126 0.98 13.66 -0.15
N ASN A 127 1.06 14.08 -1.40
CA ASN A 127 0.27 13.53 -2.50
C ASN A 127 0.96 12.40 -3.28
N HIS A 128 2.19 11.98 -2.91
CA HIS A 128 2.97 10.99 -3.66
C HIS A 128 3.28 11.42 -5.12
N THR A 129 3.49 12.71 -5.33
CA THR A 129 3.83 13.29 -6.65
C THR A 129 5.25 13.84 -6.70
N SER A 130 6.10 13.51 -5.73
CA SER A 130 7.46 14.04 -5.60
C SER A 130 8.48 13.42 -6.56
N GLY A 131 8.20 12.26 -7.14
CA GLY A 131 9.19 11.49 -7.90
C GLY A 131 10.29 10.83 -7.07
N ILE A 132 10.36 11.06 -5.75
CA ILE A 132 11.39 10.47 -4.87
C ILE A 132 11.25 8.95 -4.83
N ARG A 133 12.36 8.25 -5.06
CA ARG A 133 12.45 6.79 -5.05
C ARG A 133 12.13 6.22 -3.66
N ASP A 134 11.44 5.08 -3.62
CA ASP A 134 10.98 4.44 -2.37
C ASP A 134 12.15 3.83 -1.59
N TYR A 135 12.41 4.30 -0.36
CA TYR A 135 13.55 3.88 0.45
C TYR A 135 13.51 2.40 0.83
N ILE A 136 12.33 1.80 1.00
CA ILE A 136 12.20 0.37 1.31
C ILE A 136 12.70 -0.47 0.12
N ILE A 137 12.44 0.01 -1.10
CA ILE A 137 12.95 -0.64 -2.31
C ILE A 137 14.44 -0.38 -2.47
N LEU A 138 14.92 0.86 -2.22
CA LEU A 138 16.36 1.18 -2.24
C LEU A 138 17.13 0.33 -1.23
N ALA A 139 16.65 0.21 0.01
CA ALA A 139 17.26 -0.64 1.04
C ALA A 139 17.35 -2.10 0.57
N ARG A 140 16.27 -2.62 -0.02
CA ARG A 140 16.28 -3.98 -0.59
C ARG A 140 17.29 -4.12 -1.75
N LEU A 141 17.38 -3.14 -2.62
CA LEU A 141 18.35 -3.12 -3.71
C LEU A 141 19.79 -2.97 -3.19
N SER A 142 20.01 -2.28 -2.09
CA SER A 142 21.34 -2.24 -1.43
C SER A 142 21.68 -3.54 -0.68
N GLY A 143 20.79 -4.55 -0.71
CA GLY A 143 21.00 -5.86 -0.09
C GLY A 143 20.53 -5.97 1.35
N LEU A 144 19.76 -4.99 1.87
CA LEU A 144 19.09 -5.07 3.17
C LEU A 144 17.75 -5.83 3.03
N THR A 145 17.37 -6.54 4.08
CA THR A 145 16.12 -7.32 4.14
C THR A 145 15.20 -6.80 5.25
N VAL A 146 14.00 -7.35 5.36
CA VAL A 146 13.06 -7.02 6.45
C VAL A 146 13.53 -7.54 7.81
N ASP A 147 14.48 -8.46 7.83
CA ASP A 147 15.06 -9.04 9.05
C ASP A 147 16.28 -8.26 9.54
N ASP A 148 16.82 -7.37 8.69
CA ASP A 148 17.94 -6.51 9.05
C ASP A 148 17.45 -5.31 9.85
N TYR A 149 18.29 -4.86 10.78
CA TYR A 149 18.11 -3.60 11.46
C TYR A 149 18.91 -2.52 10.71
N TYR A 150 18.24 -1.43 10.34
CA TYR A 150 18.89 -0.23 9.82
C TYR A 150 18.18 1.02 10.35
N THR A 151 18.90 2.14 10.37
CA THR A 151 18.52 3.36 11.09
C THR A 151 18.03 4.46 10.14
N ASN A 152 17.54 5.57 10.70
CA ASN A 152 17.15 6.76 9.95
C ASN A 152 18.34 7.33 9.15
N GLU A 153 19.57 7.26 9.68
CA GLU A 153 20.79 7.73 9.01
C GLU A 153 21.08 6.92 7.75
N ILE A 154 20.82 5.61 7.77
CA ILE A 154 20.96 4.75 6.58
C ILE A 154 19.90 5.11 5.55
N VAL A 155 18.66 5.38 5.96
CA VAL A 155 17.59 5.82 5.06
C VAL A 155 17.94 7.19 4.44
N GLU A 156 18.39 8.15 5.26
CA GLU A 156 18.82 9.46 4.77
C GLU A 156 19.97 9.33 3.77
N LYS A 157 21.00 8.54 4.08
CA LYS A 157 22.11 8.25 3.15
C LYS A 157 21.64 7.64 1.84
N LEU A 158 20.71 6.69 1.88
CA LEU A 158 20.13 6.09 0.67
C LEU A 158 19.40 7.13 -0.19
N LEU A 159 18.71 8.08 0.41
CA LEU A 159 17.98 9.13 -0.30
C LEU A 159 18.91 10.24 -0.81
N THR A 160 19.87 10.70 -0.02
CA THR A 160 20.83 11.73 -0.43
C THR A 160 21.81 11.26 -1.52
N ASN A 161 22.05 9.95 -1.61
CA ASN A 161 22.87 9.39 -2.68
C ASN A 161 22.17 9.33 -4.04
N GLN A 162 20.84 9.52 -4.10
CA GLN A 162 20.09 9.44 -5.37
C GLN A 162 20.43 10.63 -6.27
N GLN A 163 20.74 10.34 -7.53
CA GLN A 163 21.13 11.39 -8.49
C GLN A 163 19.94 11.88 -9.32
N GLU A 164 18.89 11.06 -9.43
CA GLU A 164 17.72 11.33 -10.27
C GLU A 164 16.45 10.97 -9.50
N LEU A 165 15.34 11.64 -9.81
CA LEU A 165 13.99 11.25 -9.41
C LEU A 165 13.43 10.17 -10.37
N ASN A 166 12.32 9.56 -10.01
CA ASN A 166 11.58 8.67 -10.91
C ASN A 166 10.91 9.45 -12.06
N PHE A 167 10.53 10.72 -11.81
CA PHE A 167 9.87 11.66 -12.72
C PHE A 167 9.93 13.07 -12.12
N THR A 168 9.66 14.10 -12.92
CA THR A 168 9.59 15.50 -12.51
C THR A 168 8.49 15.70 -11.45
N PRO A 169 8.74 16.40 -10.33
CA PRO A 169 7.73 16.65 -9.31
C PRO A 169 6.43 17.20 -9.89
N GLY A 170 5.30 16.62 -9.50
CA GLY A 170 3.97 16.98 -9.99
C GLY A 170 3.52 16.31 -11.29
N ASP A 171 4.41 15.68 -12.08
CA ASP A 171 4.02 15.09 -13.37
C ASP A 171 3.27 13.75 -13.24
N GLU A 172 3.61 12.95 -12.22
CA GLU A 172 3.02 11.62 -12.05
C GLU A 172 2.65 11.38 -10.59
N TYR A 173 1.66 10.52 -10.37
CA TYR A 173 1.39 9.91 -9.08
C TYR A 173 2.15 8.59 -8.96
N LEU A 174 3.00 8.46 -7.95
CA LEU A 174 3.68 7.22 -7.62
C LEU A 174 3.87 7.09 -6.11
N TYR A 175 3.14 6.16 -5.52
CA TYR A 175 3.19 5.91 -4.08
C TYR A 175 4.63 5.68 -3.59
N SER A 176 5.10 6.51 -2.64
CA SER A 176 6.46 6.46 -2.09
C SER A 176 6.43 6.54 -0.56
N ASN A 177 7.03 5.55 0.10
CA ASN A 177 7.21 5.59 1.55
C ASN A 177 8.23 6.66 1.96
N SER A 178 9.21 6.95 1.11
CA SER A 178 10.20 8.01 1.37
C SER A 178 9.56 9.37 1.62
N GLY A 179 8.51 9.72 0.88
CA GLY A 179 7.79 10.99 1.08
C GLY A 179 7.24 11.10 2.50
N TYR A 180 6.62 10.06 3.01
CA TYR A 180 6.03 10.07 4.35
C TYR A 180 7.05 9.92 5.47
N TRP A 181 8.16 9.20 5.25
CA TRP A 181 9.29 9.22 6.16
C TRP A 181 9.88 10.64 6.27
N LEU A 182 10.10 11.32 5.13
CA LEU A 182 10.58 12.71 5.10
C LEU A 182 9.60 13.67 5.81
N LEU A 183 8.28 13.51 5.63
CA LEU A 183 7.28 14.29 6.35
C LEU A 183 7.41 14.11 7.87
N GLY A 184 7.68 12.88 8.34
CA GLY A 184 7.97 12.62 9.75
C GLY A 184 9.20 13.39 10.25
N GLN A 185 10.28 13.40 9.46
CA GLN A 185 11.50 14.17 9.78
C GLN A 185 11.25 15.70 9.71
N ILE A 186 10.38 16.17 8.81
CA ILE A 186 9.99 17.60 8.75
C ILE A 186 9.23 18.02 10.01
N VAL A 187 8.33 17.17 10.53
CA VAL A 187 7.64 17.45 11.80
C VAL A 187 8.67 17.69 12.91
N GLU A 188 9.70 16.84 13.02
CA GLU A 188 10.74 16.98 14.02
C GLU A 188 11.54 18.28 13.83
N LYS A 189 12.01 18.58 12.63
CA LYS A 189 12.79 19.80 12.34
C LYS A 189 12.01 21.09 12.60
N VAL A 190 10.70 21.09 12.37
CA VAL A 190 9.86 22.29 12.51
C VAL A 190 9.35 22.47 13.94
N SER A 191 9.04 21.38 14.63
CA SER A 191 8.44 21.43 15.96
C SER A 191 9.44 21.32 17.12
N GLY A 192 10.62 20.73 16.88
CA GLY A 192 11.59 20.35 17.91
C GLY A 192 11.22 19.09 18.70
N PHE A 193 10.13 18.39 18.31
CA PHE A 193 9.69 17.12 18.89
C PHE A 193 9.77 16.03 17.83
N THR A 194 10.16 14.81 18.20
CA THR A 194 10.01 13.68 17.28
C THR A 194 8.56 13.55 16.79
N LEU A 195 8.32 12.93 15.65
CA LEU A 195 6.94 12.69 15.16
C LEU A 195 6.11 11.94 16.22
N ALA A 196 6.71 10.98 16.95
CA ALA A 196 6.04 10.23 18.00
C ALA A 196 5.59 11.14 19.16
N GLU A 197 6.48 11.99 19.66
CA GLU A 197 6.16 12.95 20.72
C GLU A 197 5.17 14.00 20.27
N PHE A 198 5.35 14.52 19.05
CA PHE A 198 4.44 15.53 18.48
C PHE A 198 3.02 15.01 18.34
N ALA A 199 2.85 13.85 17.70
CA ALA A 199 1.53 13.24 17.50
C ALA A 199 0.89 12.83 18.83
N LYS A 200 1.68 12.30 19.78
CA LYS A 200 1.20 11.98 21.11
C LYS A 200 0.61 13.22 21.80
N LYS A 201 1.39 14.31 21.88
CA LYS A 201 1.02 15.54 22.55
C LYS A 201 -0.16 16.28 21.89
N ASN A 202 -0.18 16.33 20.56
CA ASN A 202 -1.09 17.21 19.82
C ASN A 202 -2.29 16.48 19.21
N ILE A 203 -2.26 15.14 19.11
CA ILE A 203 -3.34 14.36 18.50
C ILE A 203 -3.85 13.26 19.46
N PHE A 204 -3.00 12.33 19.89
CA PHE A 204 -3.45 11.13 20.58
C PHE A 204 -3.91 11.41 22.01
N ASP A 205 -3.14 12.17 22.82
CA ASP A 205 -3.52 12.50 24.19
C ASP A 205 -4.80 13.38 24.25
N PRO A 206 -4.94 14.46 23.44
CA PRO A 206 -6.18 15.25 23.42
C PRO A 206 -7.43 14.46 22.99
N LEU A 207 -7.26 13.42 22.17
CA LEU A 207 -8.33 12.53 21.74
C LEU A 207 -8.51 11.33 22.67
N GLU A 208 -7.75 11.26 23.77
CA GLU A 208 -7.74 10.14 24.71
C GLU A 208 -7.46 8.77 24.03
N MET A 209 -6.68 8.75 22.96
CA MET A 209 -6.25 7.54 22.25
C MET A 209 -5.09 6.87 23.00
N LYS A 210 -5.38 6.31 24.18
CA LYS A 210 -4.40 5.88 25.19
C LYS A 210 -3.54 4.69 24.76
N ASP A 211 -4.04 3.86 23.85
CA ASP A 211 -3.35 2.68 23.32
C ASP A 211 -2.72 2.96 21.94
N THR A 212 -2.66 4.24 21.54
CA THR A 212 -2.17 4.66 20.22
C THR A 212 -0.88 5.47 20.34
N HIS A 213 0.14 5.08 19.56
CA HIS A 213 1.35 5.88 19.40
C HIS A 213 2.10 5.50 18.12
N PHE A 214 2.98 6.39 17.63
CA PHE A 214 4.03 5.99 16.70
C PHE A 214 5.06 5.16 17.45
N HIS A 215 5.25 3.92 17.03
CA HIS A 215 6.13 2.94 17.69
C HIS A 215 7.51 2.99 17.04
N ASP A 216 8.34 3.87 17.54
CA ASP A 216 9.71 4.16 17.08
C ASP A 216 10.80 3.38 17.85
N ASN A 217 10.41 2.50 18.74
CA ASN A 217 11.31 1.63 19.50
C ASN A 217 10.73 0.21 19.60
N GLN A 218 11.22 -0.71 18.77
CA GLN A 218 10.74 -2.11 18.75
C GLN A 218 11.05 -2.91 20.03
N ASN A 219 11.92 -2.40 20.89
CA ASN A 219 12.22 -3.00 22.19
C ASN A 219 11.24 -2.57 23.29
N GLN A 220 10.39 -1.57 23.01
CA GLN A 220 9.39 -1.11 23.97
C GLN A 220 8.29 -2.16 24.15
N ILE A 221 7.93 -2.46 25.40
CA ILE A 221 6.81 -3.33 25.71
C ILE A 221 5.50 -2.61 25.43
N VAL A 222 4.66 -3.22 24.59
CA VAL A 222 3.31 -2.75 24.31
C VAL A 222 2.31 -3.78 24.80
N LYS A 223 1.49 -3.39 25.77
CA LYS A 223 0.45 -4.27 26.32
C LYS A 223 -0.58 -4.62 25.24
N ASN A 224 -1.10 -5.84 25.28
CA ASN A 224 -2.11 -6.35 24.34
C ASN A 224 -1.70 -6.33 22.86
N ARG A 225 -0.41 -6.25 22.55
CA ARG A 225 0.08 -6.23 21.16
C ARG A 225 -0.09 -7.59 20.50
N ALA A 226 -0.80 -7.63 19.39
CA ALA A 226 -0.87 -8.81 18.53
C ALA A 226 0.49 -9.11 17.90
N THR A 227 0.85 -10.38 17.80
CA THR A 227 1.99 -10.86 17.01
C THR A 227 1.58 -10.99 15.56
N GLY A 228 2.38 -10.45 14.63
CA GLY A 228 2.14 -10.57 13.21
C GLY A 228 2.58 -11.92 12.64
N TYR A 229 1.79 -12.51 11.74
CA TYR A 229 2.01 -13.84 11.19
C TYR A 229 1.93 -13.89 9.66
N ARG A 230 2.63 -14.86 9.08
CA ARG A 230 2.45 -15.28 7.68
C ARG A 230 2.25 -16.80 7.61
N PRO A 231 1.45 -17.32 6.68
CA PRO A 231 1.29 -18.75 6.49
C PRO A 231 2.61 -19.44 6.13
N ASP A 232 2.82 -20.63 6.66
CA ASP A 232 3.83 -21.56 6.20
C ASP A 232 3.27 -22.43 5.07
N ARG A 233 4.11 -22.69 4.05
CA ARG A 233 3.77 -23.60 2.95
C ARG A 233 3.57 -25.06 3.40
N LYS A 234 4.17 -25.43 4.52
CA LYS A 234 4.07 -26.75 5.14
C LYS A 234 2.89 -26.89 6.10
N GLY A 235 2.12 -25.84 6.28
CA GLY A 235 1.04 -25.72 7.25
C GLY A 235 1.42 -24.88 8.48
N GLY A 236 0.43 -24.25 9.12
CA GLY A 236 0.65 -23.35 10.25
C GLY A 236 1.12 -21.95 9.85
N TYR A 237 1.83 -21.27 10.76
CA TYR A 237 2.22 -19.87 10.62
C TYR A 237 3.63 -19.62 11.14
N TYR A 238 4.31 -18.63 10.53
CA TYR A 238 5.54 -18.03 11.03
C TYR A 238 5.27 -16.68 11.66
N ILE A 239 5.98 -16.35 12.73
CA ILE A 239 6.05 -14.96 13.24
C ILE A 239 6.70 -14.09 12.14
N TYR A 240 6.06 -12.97 11.84
CA TYR A 240 6.52 -12.05 10.81
C TYR A 240 6.36 -10.60 11.26
N ASN A 241 7.29 -10.16 12.10
CA ASN A 241 7.36 -8.81 12.66
C ASN A 241 8.55 -8.04 12.07
N THR A 242 8.55 -6.72 12.22
CA THR A 242 9.68 -5.86 11.85
C THR A 242 10.60 -5.62 13.04
N LYS A 243 11.86 -5.35 12.76
CA LYS A 243 12.86 -4.83 13.72
C LYS A 243 13.15 -3.34 13.49
N LEU A 244 12.48 -2.71 12.51
CA LEU A 244 12.75 -1.34 12.10
C LEU A 244 11.99 -0.34 12.97
N ASN A 245 12.66 0.76 13.30
CA ASN A 245 12.12 1.85 14.12
C ASN A 245 11.65 3.07 13.29
N MET A 246 11.77 3.03 11.94
CA MET A 246 11.32 4.13 11.10
C MET A 246 9.81 4.33 11.21
N ILE A 247 9.43 5.59 11.35
CA ILE A 247 8.05 6.04 11.45
C ILE A 247 7.75 7.13 10.41
N GLY A 248 6.48 7.45 10.24
CA GLY A 248 5.99 8.46 9.31
C GLY A 248 5.28 7.84 8.11
N ASP A 249 5.93 6.95 7.39
CA ASP A 249 5.31 6.15 6.32
C ASP A 249 4.47 4.98 6.87
N GLY A 250 4.68 4.68 8.13
CA GLY A 250 4.03 3.66 8.94
C GLY A 250 4.28 3.92 10.42
N GLY A 251 4.27 2.86 11.23
CA GLY A 251 4.74 2.88 12.60
C GLY A 251 3.68 3.13 13.66
N VAL A 252 2.47 3.55 13.34
CA VAL A 252 1.40 3.65 14.34
C VAL A 252 0.95 2.25 14.74
N ILE A 253 0.85 2.05 16.05
CA ILE A 253 0.14 0.93 16.65
C ILE A 253 -1.08 1.48 17.38
N THR A 254 -2.19 0.74 17.33
CA THR A 254 -3.49 1.19 17.85
C THR A 254 -4.50 0.04 17.92
N ASN A 255 -5.70 0.31 18.43
CA ASN A 255 -6.85 -0.59 18.43
C ASN A 255 -8.09 0.06 17.82
N VAL A 256 -9.17 -0.71 17.65
CA VAL A 256 -10.41 -0.22 17.03
C VAL A 256 -11.12 0.85 17.88
N ASN A 257 -10.98 0.80 19.21
CA ASN A 257 -11.61 1.77 20.11
C ASN A 257 -10.99 3.17 19.94
N ASP A 258 -9.67 3.24 19.86
CA ASP A 258 -8.95 4.51 19.66
C ASP A 258 -9.16 5.06 18.26
N LEU A 259 -9.18 4.19 17.23
CA LEU A 259 -9.51 4.63 15.86
C LEU A 259 -10.95 5.14 15.73
N ALA A 260 -11.89 4.67 16.56
CA ALA A 260 -13.24 5.24 16.59
C ALA A 260 -13.25 6.68 17.12
N LYS A 261 -12.38 7.02 18.08
CA LYS A 261 -12.22 8.41 18.56
C LYS A 261 -11.61 9.31 17.46
N TRP A 262 -10.64 8.77 16.70
CA TRP A 262 -10.13 9.46 15.52
C TRP A 262 -11.18 9.65 14.45
N ASP A 263 -12.03 8.66 14.20
CA ASP A 263 -13.14 8.74 13.24
C ASP A 263 -14.13 9.84 13.60
N ALA A 264 -14.46 9.97 14.88
CA ALA A 264 -15.40 10.98 15.39
C ALA A 264 -14.95 12.41 15.08
N THR A 265 -13.63 12.67 15.01
CA THR A 265 -13.09 14.01 14.68
C THR A 265 -13.44 14.46 13.27
N PHE A 266 -13.79 13.54 12.38
CA PHE A 266 -14.22 13.89 11.03
C PHE A 266 -15.55 14.63 11.01
N TYR A 267 -16.42 14.34 11.93
CA TYR A 267 -17.77 14.93 12.03
C TYR A 267 -17.82 16.05 13.07
N HIS A 268 -17.17 15.86 14.21
CA HIS A 268 -17.17 16.81 15.32
C HIS A 268 -15.77 16.81 15.96
N SER A 269 -15.11 17.97 15.95
CA SER A 269 -13.80 18.11 16.57
C SER A 269 -13.66 19.46 17.24
N ASN A 270 -13.24 19.45 18.51
CA ASN A 270 -12.76 20.63 19.21
C ASN A 270 -11.22 20.75 19.12
N LEU A 271 -10.54 19.73 18.56
CA LEU A 271 -9.10 19.70 18.44
C LEU A 271 -8.61 20.39 17.17
N PHE A 272 -9.31 20.22 16.07
CA PHE A 272 -8.92 20.72 14.76
C PHE A 272 -9.75 21.94 14.34
N ASN A 273 -9.12 22.88 13.65
CA ASN A 273 -9.80 24.04 13.08
C ASN A 273 -10.88 23.63 12.07
N LYS A 274 -11.87 24.50 11.89
CA LYS A 274 -12.86 24.34 10.82
C LYS A 274 -12.13 24.28 9.47
N GLY A 275 -12.46 23.29 8.65
CA GLY A 275 -11.80 23.05 7.35
C GLY A 275 -10.54 22.17 7.40
N PHE A 276 -10.11 21.71 8.57
CA PHE A 276 -9.00 20.76 8.68
C PHE A 276 -9.22 19.51 7.82
N TRP A 277 -10.39 18.88 7.95
CA TRP A 277 -10.72 17.69 7.19
C TRP A 277 -10.94 17.96 5.70
N ASP A 278 -11.36 19.19 5.32
CA ASP A 278 -11.42 19.61 3.92
C ASP A 278 -10.00 19.59 3.32
N LYS A 279 -9.02 20.16 4.03
CA LYS A 279 -7.60 20.11 3.63
C LYS A 279 -7.08 18.68 3.57
N MET A 280 -7.37 17.85 4.59
CA MET A 280 -6.94 16.45 4.66
C MET A 280 -7.48 15.61 3.51
N THR A 281 -8.68 15.91 3.03
CA THR A 281 -9.38 15.13 1.99
C THR A 281 -9.36 15.76 0.60
N GLU A 282 -8.65 16.86 0.43
CA GLU A 282 -8.44 17.51 -0.85
C GLU A 282 -7.54 16.66 -1.74
N ASN A 283 -8.04 16.29 -2.90
CA ASN A 283 -7.31 15.51 -3.89
C ASN A 283 -6.05 16.24 -4.38
N GLY A 284 -4.96 15.51 -4.60
CA GLY A 284 -3.80 16.03 -5.30
C GLY A 284 -4.11 16.37 -6.76
N ILE A 285 -3.37 17.33 -7.31
CA ILE A 285 -3.48 17.79 -8.69
C ILE A 285 -2.11 17.66 -9.33
N LEU A 286 -2.05 17.09 -10.54
CA LEU A 286 -0.83 16.99 -11.32
C LEU A 286 -0.58 18.29 -12.12
N ASN A 287 0.63 18.45 -12.67
CA ASN A 287 1.03 19.62 -13.45
C ASN A 287 0.15 19.84 -14.70
N ASP A 288 -0.45 18.78 -15.25
CA ASP A 288 -1.39 18.84 -16.37
C ASP A 288 -2.82 19.22 -15.96
N GLY A 289 -3.06 19.50 -14.68
CA GLY A 289 -4.36 19.83 -14.09
C GLY A 289 -5.23 18.60 -13.76
N SER A 290 -4.78 17.39 -14.03
CA SER A 290 -5.54 16.19 -13.70
C SER A 290 -5.55 15.91 -12.20
N LYS A 291 -6.71 15.49 -11.67
CA LYS A 291 -6.87 15.14 -10.27
C LYS A 291 -6.51 13.69 -10.03
N ILE A 292 -5.77 13.42 -8.97
CA ILE A 292 -5.48 12.06 -8.48
C ILE A 292 -6.41 11.70 -7.32
N ASN A 293 -6.65 10.42 -7.12
CA ASN A 293 -7.52 9.93 -6.04
C ASN A 293 -6.79 9.80 -4.69
N TYR A 294 -5.65 10.43 -4.54
CA TYR A 294 -4.91 10.47 -3.29
C TYR A 294 -4.85 11.90 -2.75
N ALA A 295 -5.26 12.03 -1.51
CA ALA A 295 -5.20 13.27 -0.75
C ALA A 295 -3.99 13.24 0.21
N LYS A 296 -4.17 13.66 1.45
CA LYS A 296 -3.12 13.73 2.45
C LYS A 296 -3.20 12.50 3.37
N GLY A 297 -2.51 11.40 2.97
CA GLY A 297 -2.56 10.12 3.68
C GLY A 297 -3.88 9.35 3.52
N LEU A 298 -4.70 9.68 2.54
CA LEU A 298 -6.04 9.15 2.33
C LEU A 298 -6.34 8.97 0.84
N ASN A 299 -7.04 7.91 0.50
CA ASN A 299 -7.61 7.69 -0.83
C ASN A 299 -9.06 8.16 -0.84
N ILE A 300 -9.41 8.95 -1.85
CA ILE A 300 -10.76 9.48 -2.06
C ILE A 300 -11.35 8.80 -3.29
N ASN A 301 -12.38 7.99 -3.08
CA ASN A 301 -13.00 7.20 -4.14
C ASN A 301 -14.51 7.25 -4.04
N THR A 302 -15.18 6.51 -4.90
CA THR A 302 -16.63 6.31 -4.89
C THR A 302 -16.92 4.81 -4.90
N TYR A 303 -17.86 4.37 -4.08
CA TYR A 303 -18.37 3.01 -4.08
C TYR A 303 -19.90 3.02 -4.13
N LYS A 304 -20.48 2.42 -5.17
CA LYS A 304 -21.94 2.36 -5.40
C LYS A 304 -22.62 3.74 -5.21
N GLY A 305 -22.00 4.80 -5.74
CA GLY A 305 -22.51 6.16 -5.69
C GLY A 305 -22.22 6.95 -4.40
N LEU A 306 -21.66 6.34 -3.35
CA LEU A 306 -21.26 7.02 -2.12
C LEU A 306 -19.76 7.35 -2.16
N LYS A 307 -19.39 8.55 -1.70
CA LYS A 307 -17.98 8.93 -1.48
C LYS A 307 -17.36 8.03 -0.42
N THR A 308 -16.12 7.60 -0.65
CA THR A 308 -15.33 6.87 0.34
C THR A 308 -14.02 7.58 0.63
N ILE A 309 -13.61 7.57 1.90
CA ILE A 309 -12.32 8.06 2.38
C ILE A 309 -11.65 6.90 3.09
N THR A 310 -10.51 6.43 2.57
CA THR A 310 -9.92 5.17 3.03
C THR A 310 -8.41 5.18 2.98
N HIS A 311 -7.77 4.36 3.82
CA HIS A 311 -6.39 3.94 3.61
C HIS A 311 -6.20 2.51 4.09
N SER A 312 -5.59 1.69 3.23
CA SER A 312 -5.16 0.34 3.59
C SER A 312 -3.77 0.34 4.21
N GLY A 313 -3.49 -0.66 5.02
CA GLY A 313 -2.16 -0.89 5.58
C GLY A 313 -1.67 -2.32 5.34
N GLY A 314 -0.41 -2.47 4.96
CA GLY A 314 0.19 -3.78 4.80
C GLY A 314 1.70 -3.72 5.01
N TYR A 315 2.18 -4.27 6.13
CA TYR A 315 3.60 -4.43 6.40
C TYR A 315 3.85 -5.65 7.27
N VAL A 316 4.87 -6.43 6.95
CA VAL A 316 5.17 -7.70 7.61
C VAL A 316 3.89 -8.52 7.87
N GLY A 317 3.62 -8.98 9.08
CA GLY A 317 2.46 -9.81 9.44
C GLY A 317 1.11 -9.11 9.50
N TYR A 318 1.03 -7.78 9.28
CA TYR A 318 -0.20 -7.01 9.49
C TYR A 318 -0.85 -6.57 8.18
N ARG A 319 -2.19 -6.59 8.18
CA ARG A 319 -3.06 -6.09 7.08
C ARG A 319 -4.21 -5.33 7.70
N THR A 320 -4.42 -4.09 7.26
CA THR A 320 -5.44 -3.21 7.83
C THR A 320 -6.22 -2.49 6.75
N GLU A 321 -7.42 -2.07 7.09
CA GLU A 321 -8.23 -1.17 6.29
C GLU A 321 -9.07 -0.30 7.21
N PHE A 322 -9.10 0.99 6.91
CA PHE A 322 -10.00 1.93 7.54
C PHE A 322 -10.72 2.71 6.45
N ILE A 323 -12.04 2.57 6.38
CA ILE A 323 -12.90 3.21 5.39
C ILE A 323 -13.99 4.02 6.06
N ARG A 324 -14.26 5.21 5.52
CA ARG A 324 -15.39 6.07 5.86
C ARG A 324 -16.30 6.24 4.65
N PHE A 325 -17.60 6.29 4.91
CA PHE A 325 -18.67 6.73 4.00
C PHE A 325 -19.28 7.99 4.62
N PRO A 326 -18.73 9.18 4.33
CA PRO A 326 -19.12 10.41 5.04
C PRO A 326 -20.60 10.75 4.93
N GLU A 327 -21.20 10.58 3.74
CA GLU A 327 -22.62 10.87 3.49
C GLU A 327 -23.54 9.99 4.33
N ALA A 328 -23.11 8.77 4.63
CA ALA A 328 -23.85 7.78 5.44
C ALA A 328 -23.46 7.83 6.93
N GLN A 329 -22.52 8.65 7.34
CA GLN A 329 -21.90 8.65 8.67
C GLN A 329 -21.51 7.23 9.13
N PHE A 330 -20.96 6.44 8.21
CA PHE A 330 -20.64 5.04 8.41
C PHE A 330 -19.15 4.77 8.19
N SER A 331 -18.54 4.03 9.11
CA SER A 331 -17.13 3.65 8.99
C SER A 331 -16.91 2.20 9.39
N VAL A 332 -15.91 1.56 8.75
CA VAL A 332 -15.47 0.20 9.10
C VAL A 332 -13.97 0.18 9.26
N ILE A 333 -13.52 -0.42 10.36
CA ILE A 333 -12.11 -0.62 10.70
C ILE A 333 -11.86 -2.12 10.79
N ILE A 334 -10.85 -2.62 10.08
CA ILE A 334 -10.38 -4.01 10.22
C ILE A 334 -8.87 -3.99 10.45
N LEU A 335 -8.44 -4.57 11.56
CA LEU A 335 -7.04 -4.71 11.95
C LEU A 335 -6.72 -6.20 12.05
N ALA A 336 -5.80 -6.69 11.22
CA ALA A 336 -5.46 -8.13 11.16
C ALA A 336 -3.97 -8.37 11.37
N ASN A 337 -3.65 -9.47 12.08
CA ASN A 337 -2.29 -9.94 12.33
C ASN A 337 -1.89 -11.14 11.45
N ARG A 338 -2.39 -11.18 10.21
CA ARG A 338 -2.10 -12.23 9.21
C ARG A 338 -1.97 -11.67 7.80
N THR A 339 -1.05 -12.25 6.99
CA THR A 339 -0.77 -11.75 5.63
C THR A 339 -1.73 -12.26 4.56
N ASP A 340 -2.40 -13.39 4.77
CA ASP A 340 -3.25 -14.09 3.80
C ASP A 340 -4.72 -13.66 3.87
N THR A 341 -4.94 -12.39 4.19
CA THR A 341 -6.26 -11.77 4.28
C THR A 341 -6.35 -10.52 3.40
N ASN A 342 -7.57 -10.10 3.12
CA ASN A 342 -7.85 -8.90 2.34
C ASN A 342 -8.89 -8.01 3.07
N PRO A 343 -8.46 -7.20 4.06
CA PRO A 343 -9.35 -6.32 4.80
C PRO A 343 -10.12 -5.36 3.92
N THR A 344 -9.49 -4.84 2.84
CA THR A 344 -10.18 -3.96 1.89
C THR A 344 -11.42 -4.61 1.26
N ARG A 345 -11.37 -5.90 0.92
CA ARG A 345 -12.57 -6.63 0.46
C ARG A 345 -13.60 -6.78 1.57
N MET A 346 -13.13 -7.06 2.77
CA MET A 346 -14.01 -7.35 3.92
C MET A 346 -14.79 -6.10 4.36
N VAL A 347 -14.17 -4.91 4.36
CA VAL A 347 -14.88 -3.66 4.72
C VAL A 347 -16.01 -3.35 3.74
N TYR A 348 -15.85 -3.61 2.44
CA TYR A 348 -16.93 -3.44 1.47
C TYR A 348 -18.04 -4.49 1.65
N MET A 349 -17.69 -5.74 1.99
CA MET A 349 -18.71 -6.76 2.30
C MET A 349 -19.54 -6.36 3.54
N ILE A 350 -18.91 -5.72 4.54
CA ILE A 350 -19.62 -5.20 5.70
C ILE A 350 -20.47 -3.99 5.30
N ALA A 351 -19.92 -3.04 4.54
CA ALA A 351 -20.67 -1.88 4.05
C ALA A 351 -21.94 -2.31 3.29
N ASP A 352 -21.86 -3.34 2.47
CA ASP A 352 -23.02 -3.87 1.74
C ASP A 352 -24.13 -4.43 2.66
N LEU A 353 -23.81 -4.82 3.90
CA LEU A 353 -24.84 -5.26 4.87
C LEU A 353 -25.59 -4.09 5.53
N PHE A 354 -25.04 -2.88 5.51
CA PHE A 354 -25.58 -1.73 6.23
C PHE A 354 -26.05 -0.60 5.33
N LEU A 355 -25.52 -0.48 4.12
CA LEU A 355 -25.72 0.67 3.24
C LEU A 355 -26.49 0.33 1.96
N GLU A 356 -27.12 -0.86 1.87
CA GLU A 356 -27.83 -1.29 0.66
C GLU A 356 -28.91 -0.29 0.25
N ASP A 357 -29.65 0.27 1.21
CA ASP A 357 -30.72 1.25 0.98
C ASP A 357 -30.18 2.66 0.66
N GLU A 358 -28.94 2.95 1.05
CA GLU A 358 -28.30 4.28 0.87
C GLU A 358 -27.57 4.38 -0.46
N TYR A 359 -27.33 3.25 -1.16
CA TYR A 359 -26.67 3.27 -2.46
C TYR A 359 -27.51 4.05 -3.47
N LYS A 360 -26.89 5.00 -4.15
CA LYS A 360 -27.56 5.79 -5.17
C LYS A 360 -27.97 4.87 -6.30
N LYS A 361 -29.29 4.69 -6.49
CA LYS A 361 -29.83 4.01 -7.68
C LYS A 361 -29.39 4.85 -8.89
N GLU A 362 -28.69 4.23 -9.84
CA GLU A 362 -28.28 4.89 -11.07
C GLU A 362 -29.54 5.41 -11.78
N ASN A 363 -29.77 6.72 -11.71
CA ASN A 363 -30.75 7.39 -12.56
C ASN A 363 -30.19 7.40 -13.98
N SER A 364 -30.87 6.72 -14.89
CA SER A 364 -30.50 6.53 -16.30
C SER A 364 -30.51 7.81 -17.16
N THR A 365 -30.52 9.00 -16.55
CA THR A 365 -30.57 10.27 -17.26
C THR A 365 -29.71 11.32 -16.55
N GLN A 366 -28.40 11.28 -16.81
CA GLN A 366 -27.59 12.51 -16.83
C GLN A 366 -26.29 12.32 -17.63
N THR A 367 -26.05 13.26 -18.51
CA THR A 367 -25.00 13.45 -19.48
C THR A 367 -23.57 13.30 -18.97
N LYS A 368 -22.81 12.45 -19.64
CA LYS A 368 -21.38 12.37 -19.90
C LYS A 368 -20.48 13.47 -19.32
N LYS A 369 -19.72 13.12 -18.25
CA LYS A 369 -18.27 13.31 -18.06
C LYS A 369 -17.87 12.89 -16.65
N SER A 370 -17.73 11.60 -16.37
CA SER A 370 -16.99 11.03 -15.22
C SER A 370 -16.98 9.52 -15.34
N SER A 371 -15.88 8.90 -15.01
CA SER A 371 -15.55 7.48 -14.84
C SER A 371 -16.43 6.46 -15.59
N PRO A 372 -15.89 5.50 -16.32
CA PRO A 372 -16.69 4.49 -16.98
C PRO A 372 -17.47 3.69 -15.92
N GLU A 373 -18.80 3.88 -15.92
CA GLU A 373 -19.78 3.07 -15.19
C GLU A 373 -19.50 1.57 -15.42
N ILE A 374 -19.74 0.76 -14.39
CA ILE A 374 -19.91 -0.69 -14.57
C ILE A 374 -21.21 -0.90 -15.36
N LYS A 375 -21.19 -0.60 -16.66
CA LYS A 375 -22.23 -1.10 -17.56
C LYS A 375 -22.07 -2.62 -17.58
N ASP A 376 -23.18 -3.34 -17.56
CA ASP A 376 -23.22 -4.73 -17.98
C ASP A 376 -22.69 -4.79 -19.41
N PHE A 377 -21.38 -4.96 -19.54
CA PHE A 377 -20.76 -5.14 -20.84
C PHE A 377 -21.26 -6.46 -21.39
N LYS A 378 -22.12 -6.41 -22.39
CA LYS A 378 -22.45 -7.61 -23.16
C LYS A 378 -21.15 -8.17 -23.71
N SER A 379 -20.75 -9.33 -23.21
CA SER A 379 -19.63 -10.06 -23.80
C SER A 379 -19.97 -10.49 -25.20
N ILE A 380 -18.98 -10.47 -26.06
CA ILE A 380 -19.06 -11.09 -27.39
C ILE A 380 -18.22 -12.35 -27.43
N THR A 381 -18.44 -13.19 -28.39
CA THR A 381 -17.59 -14.36 -28.65
C THR A 381 -16.67 -14.04 -29.82
N LEU A 382 -15.35 -14.21 -29.59
CA LEU A 382 -14.33 -14.17 -30.63
C LEU A 382 -13.88 -15.59 -30.96
N THR A 383 -13.58 -15.84 -32.22
CA THR A 383 -12.98 -17.11 -32.65
C THR A 383 -11.58 -17.26 -32.08
N LYS A 384 -11.12 -18.50 -31.95
CA LYS A 384 -9.73 -18.79 -31.52
C LYS A 384 -8.70 -18.11 -32.42
N LYS A 385 -8.96 -17.99 -33.72
CA LYS A 385 -8.09 -17.27 -34.67
C LYS A 385 -7.99 -15.78 -34.32
N GLU A 386 -9.10 -15.14 -33.97
CA GLU A 386 -9.13 -13.73 -33.56
C GLU A 386 -8.43 -13.51 -32.23
N LEU A 387 -8.61 -14.42 -31.25
CA LEU A 387 -7.93 -14.35 -29.96
C LEU A 387 -6.41 -14.54 -30.10
N ASN A 388 -5.97 -15.53 -30.90
CA ASN A 388 -4.54 -15.78 -31.14
C ASN A 388 -3.85 -14.60 -31.85
N ALA A 389 -4.59 -13.77 -32.58
CA ALA A 389 -4.03 -12.58 -33.19
C ALA A 389 -3.48 -11.57 -32.16
N PHE A 390 -3.94 -11.63 -30.90
CA PHE A 390 -3.49 -10.78 -29.81
C PHE A 390 -2.38 -11.40 -28.98
N GLU A 391 -2.07 -12.69 -29.13
CA GLU A 391 -0.99 -13.33 -28.39
C GLU A 391 0.36 -12.65 -28.66
N GLY A 392 1.18 -12.60 -27.62
CA GLY A 392 2.52 -12.07 -27.69
C GLY A 392 3.04 -11.51 -26.38
N PHE A 393 4.26 -10.98 -26.44
CA PHE A 393 4.91 -10.31 -25.33
C PHE A 393 4.90 -8.81 -25.57
N TYR A 394 4.62 -8.06 -24.53
CA TYR A 394 4.41 -6.63 -24.59
C TYR A 394 5.17 -5.93 -23.46
N TRP A 395 5.74 -4.78 -23.75
CA TRP A 395 6.63 -4.01 -22.88
C TRP A 395 6.08 -2.63 -22.59
N ASP A 396 6.02 -2.26 -21.31
CA ASP A 396 5.79 -0.87 -20.89
C ASP A 396 7.13 -0.19 -20.59
N GLY A 397 7.49 0.76 -21.44
CA GLY A 397 8.72 1.52 -21.32
C GLY A 397 8.79 2.46 -20.11
N LYS A 398 7.63 2.85 -19.53
CA LYS A 398 7.59 3.72 -18.34
C LYS A 398 7.83 2.94 -17.06
N SER A 399 7.08 1.86 -16.82
CA SER A 399 7.24 1.03 -15.62
C SER A 399 8.35 -0.02 -15.73
N LYS A 400 8.93 -0.19 -16.93
CA LYS A 400 9.97 -1.21 -17.20
C LYS A 400 9.49 -2.62 -16.92
N MET A 401 8.24 -2.92 -17.27
CA MET A 401 7.61 -4.21 -17.04
C MET A 401 7.12 -4.84 -18.32
N SER A 402 7.27 -6.17 -18.42
CA SER A 402 6.69 -6.96 -19.51
C SER A 402 5.39 -7.64 -19.10
N ARG A 403 4.59 -7.99 -20.11
CA ARG A 403 3.37 -8.79 -19.99
C ARG A 403 3.29 -9.76 -21.15
N GLU A 404 2.64 -10.90 -20.93
CA GLU A 404 2.29 -11.84 -21.99
C GLU A 404 0.77 -11.85 -22.14
N LEU A 405 0.28 -11.73 -23.36
CA LEU A 405 -1.10 -12.08 -23.68
C LEU A 405 -1.11 -13.48 -24.27
N LYS A 406 -1.87 -14.39 -23.66
CA LYS A 406 -1.88 -15.80 -24.00
C LYS A 406 -3.28 -16.40 -23.97
N VAL A 407 -3.62 -17.15 -25.01
CA VAL A 407 -4.87 -17.91 -25.07
C VAL A 407 -4.72 -19.20 -24.24
N ARG A 408 -5.61 -19.39 -23.26
CA ARG A 408 -5.74 -20.60 -22.45
C ARG A 408 -7.22 -20.94 -22.34
N ASN A 409 -7.57 -22.19 -22.63
CA ASN A 409 -8.97 -22.66 -22.59
C ASN A 409 -9.91 -21.72 -23.36
N ASP A 410 -9.57 -21.42 -24.62
CA ASP A 410 -10.31 -20.55 -25.54
C ASP A 410 -10.61 -19.14 -24.98
N THR A 411 -9.79 -18.66 -24.06
CA THR A 411 -9.89 -17.33 -23.46
C THR A 411 -8.53 -16.63 -23.45
N LEU A 412 -8.51 -15.35 -23.84
CA LEU A 412 -7.31 -14.52 -23.74
C LEU A 412 -7.02 -14.21 -22.27
N ASN A 413 -5.76 -14.33 -21.88
CA ASN A 413 -5.29 -14.08 -20.51
C ASN A 413 -4.20 -13.03 -20.51
N TYR A 414 -4.31 -12.08 -19.59
CA TYR A 414 -3.26 -11.14 -19.21
C TYR A 414 -2.35 -11.81 -18.18
N VAL A 415 -1.16 -12.23 -18.61
CA VAL A 415 -0.20 -12.98 -17.81
C VAL A 415 0.90 -12.04 -17.32
N ARG A 416 1.10 -12.04 -16.00
CA ARG A 416 2.19 -11.29 -15.35
C ARG A 416 3.46 -12.12 -15.35
N ASN A 417 4.58 -11.45 -15.15
CA ASN A 417 5.90 -12.10 -15.13
C ASN A 417 6.08 -13.16 -14.03
N ASP A 418 5.27 -13.13 -12.96
CA ASP A 418 5.25 -14.17 -11.91
C ASP A 418 4.39 -15.39 -12.29
N GLY A 419 3.88 -15.42 -13.51
CA GLY A 419 3.02 -16.49 -14.04
C GLY A 419 1.53 -16.34 -13.65
N SER A 420 1.17 -15.40 -12.79
CA SER A 420 -0.23 -15.15 -12.45
C SER A 420 -0.97 -14.61 -13.67
N ALA A 421 -2.17 -15.13 -13.90
CA ALA A 421 -2.99 -14.79 -15.05
C ALA A 421 -4.31 -14.16 -14.63
N THR A 422 -4.78 -13.22 -15.42
CA THR A 422 -6.11 -12.62 -15.31
C THR A 422 -6.85 -12.84 -16.61
N MET A 423 -8.03 -13.45 -16.54
CA MET A 423 -8.90 -13.70 -17.69
C MET A 423 -9.36 -12.36 -18.29
N MET A 424 -9.41 -12.29 -19.62
CA MET A 424 -9.84 -11.14 -20.40
C MET A 424 -11.08 -11.52 -21.20
N VAL A 425 -12.22 -10.93 -20.86
CA VAL A 425 -13.50 -11.18 -21.55
C VAL A 425 -13.69 -10.13 -22.66
N PRO A 426 -13.87 -10.54 -23.93
CA PRO A 426 -14.08 -9.60 -25.03
C PRO A 426 -15.43 -8.90 -24.90
N ILE A 427 -15.41 -7.57 -25.03
CA ILE A 427 -16.58 -6.68 -25.04
C ILE A 427 -16.75 -5.96 -26.37
N SER A 428 -15.73 -6.01 -27.21
CA SER A 428 -15.76 -5.69 -28.64
C SER A 428 -14.63 -6.45 -29.36
N LYS A 429 -14.47 -6.28 -30.68
CA LYS A 429 -13.42 -6.94 -31.45
C LYS A 429 -12.00 -6.66 -30.93
N ASN A 430 -11.77 -5.49 -30.29
CA ASN A 430 -10.46 -5.06 -29.81
C ASN A 430 -10.46 -4.59 -28.35
N LYS A 431 -11.58 -4.72 -27.63
CA LYS A 431 -11.67 -4.33 -26.23
C LYS A 431 -12.03 -5.52 -25.34
N PHE A 432 -11.33 -5.63 -24.23
CA PHE A 432 -11.47 -6.71 -23.26
C PHE A 432 -11.60 -6.16 -21.85
N LYS A 433 -12.47 -6.79 -21.06
CA LYS A 433 -12.58 -6.53 -19.62
C LYS A 433 -11.75 -7.56 -18.86
N LEU A 434 -10.87 -7.11 -17.96
CA LEU A 434 -10.15 -8.00 -17.06
C LEU A 434 -11.07 -8.47 -15.93
N ILE A 435 -11.07 -9.78 -15.66
CA ILE A 435 -11.91 -10.40 -14.62
C ILE A 435 -11.08 -10.50 -13.32
N GLY A 436 -11.64 -9.98 -12.22
CA GLY A 436 -11.00 -10.06 -10.90
C GLY A 436 -10.61 -8.73 -10.26
N PRO A 437 -10.15 -7.70 -11.01
CA PRO A 437 -10.04 -6.37 -10.44
C PRO A 437 -11.38 -5.85 -9.94
N ARG A 438 -11.38 -5.14 -8.81
CA ARG A 438 -12.60 -4.56 -8.21
C ARG A 438 -13.20 -3.42 -9.02
N VAL A 439 -12.34 -2.68 -9.69
CA VAL A 439 -12.72 -1.66 -10.65
C VAL A 439 -12.55 -2.22 -12.05
N PRO A 440 -13.45 -1.90 -12.99
CA PRO A 440 -13.34 -2.41 -14.35
C PRO A 440 -12.03 -1.90 -14.98
N VAL A 441 -11.15 -2.82 -15.32
CA VAL A 441 -9.95 -2.55 -16.11
C VAL A 441 -10.26 -2.98 -17.54
N ILE A 442 -10.22 -2.02 -18.45
CA ILE A 442 -10.44 -2.25 -19.87
C ILE A 442 -9.09 -2.28 -20.59
N CYS A 443 -8.83 -3.37 -21.28
CA CYS A 443 -7.71 -3.53 -22.18
C CYS A 443 -8.18 -3.23 -23.61
N GLU A 444 -7.56 -2.27 -24.27
CA GLU A 444 -7.85 -1.92 -25.67
C GLU A 444 -6.65 -2.27 -26.54
N MET A 445 -6.88 -3.13 -27.53
CA MET A 445 -5.88 -3.56 -28.51
C MET A 445 -5.83 -2.55 -29.66
N SER A 446 -4.63 -2.18 -30.06
CA SER A 446 -4.36 -1.26 -31.16
C SER A 446 -3.11 -1.68 -31.93
N SER A 447 -2.79 -0.94 -32.98
CA SER A 447 -1.54 -1.07 -33.70
C SER A 447 -1.03 0.33 -34.10
N ASN A 448 0.28 0.51 -34.01
CA ASN A 448 0.96 1.68 -34.53
C ASN A 448 1.88 1.21 -35.66
N GLY A 449 1.43 1.45 -36.91
CA GLY A 449 2.03 0.82 -38.09
C GLY A 449 1.92 -0.71 -38.01
N ASN A 450 3.04 -1.41 -38.11
CA ASN A 450 3.11 -2.88 -38.00
C ASN A 450 3.28 -3.40 -36.57
N THR A 451 3.37 -2.50 -35.56
CA THR A 451 3.61 -2.87 -34.18
C THR A 451 2.29 -2.97 -33.42
N LYS A 452 2.00 -4.14 -32.83
CA LYS A 452 0.83 -4.35 -31.98
C LYS A 452 1.06 -3.65 -30.64
N GLU A 453 -0.01 -3.08 -30.12
CA GLU A 453 -0.03 -2.44 -28.80
C GLU A 453 -1.29 -2.84 -28.05
N PHE A 454 -1.25 -2.74 -26.71
CA PHE A 454 -2.46 -2.69 -25.93
C PHE A 454 -2.37 -1.62 -24.84
N THR A 455 -3.50 -1.00 -24.55
CA THR A 455 -3.60 0.01 -23.50
C THR A 455 -4.53 -0.48 -22.39
N LEU A 456 -4.05 -0.46 -21.15
CA LEU A 456 -4.87 -0.67 -19.96
C LEU A 456 -5.46 0.66 -19.52
N ASN A 457 -6.78 0.76 -19.60
CA ASN A 457 -7.54 1.89 -19.09
C ASN A 457 -8.03 1.55 -17.68
N LEU A 458 -7.43 2.20 -16.69
CA LEU A 458 -7.81 2.10 -15.29
C LEU A 458 -8.68 3.30 -14.93
N PRO A 459 -9.75 3.11 -14.16
CA PRO A 459 -10.52 4.24 -13.64
C PRO A 459 -9.61 5.17 -12.82
N ASN A 460 -9.67 6.45 -13.12
CA ASN A 460 -8.98 7.51 -12.38
C ASN A 460 -7.43 7.39 -12.34
N ALA A 461 -6.84 6.75 -13.36
CA ALA A 461 -5.40 6.68 -13.55
C ALA A 461 -5.05 6.90 -15.02
N ALA A 462 -3.85 7.40 -15.29
CA ALA A 462 -3.36 7.51 -16.66
C ALA A 462 -3.34 6.13 -17.34
N PRO A 463 -3.72 6.03 -18.62
CA PRO A 463 -3.64 4.79 -19.38
C PRO A 463 -2.21 4.26 -19.44
N ILE A 464 -2.07 2.93 -19.38
CA ILE A 464 -0.76 2.26 -19.47
C ILE A 464 -0.69 1.54 -20.83
N THR A 465 0.21 1.95 -21.69
CA THR A 465 0.39 1.35 -23.02
C THR A 465 1.58 0.40 -23.03
N TYR A 466 1.33 -0.81 -23.53
CA TYR A 466 2.31 -1.87 -23.73
C TYR A 466 2.52 -2.09 -25.22
N VAL A 467 3.77 -2.11 -25.66
CA VAL A 467 4.19 -2.28 -27.06
C VAL A 467 4.71 -3.69 -27.28
N ALA A 468 4.28 -4.37 -28.34
CA ALA A 468 4.72 -5.73 -28.64
C ALA A 468 6.23 -5.78 -28.90
N TYR A 469 6.88 -6.83 -28.40
CA TYR A 469 8.30 -7.10 -28.65
C TYR A 469 8.55 -8.58 -28.89
N LYS A 470 9.71 -8.90 -29.52
CA LYS A 470 10.15 -10.27 -29.72
C LYS A 470 10.99 -10.72 -28.51
N PRO A 471 10.52 -11.71 -27.74
CA PRO A 471 11.22 -12.17 -26.55
C PRO A 471 12.49 -12.94 -26.92
N ILE A 472 13.51 -12.82 -26.05
CA ILE A 472 14.66 -13.72 -26.00
C ILE A 472 14.40 -14.70 -24.85
N THR A 473 14.43 -16.00 -25.12
CA THR A 473 14.05 -17.03 -24.14
C THR A 473 15.24 -17.66 -23.44
N ALA A 474 16.45 -17.54 -24.02
CA ALA A 474 17.70 -18.05 -23.45
C ALA A 474 18.87 -17.13 -23.81
N PHE A 475 19.90 -17.15 -22.98
CA PHE A 475 21.17 -16.48 -23.29
C PHE A 475 21.98 -17.34 -24.27
N SER A 476 22.70 -16.70 -25.20
CA SER A 476 23.81 -17.31 -25.92
C SER A 476 25.07 -17.39 -25.02
N GLU A 477 26.05 -18.18 -25.38
CA GLU A 477 27.35 -18.23 -24.65
C GLU A 477 28.01 -16.84 -24.64
N THR A 478 27.99 -16.14 -25.76
CA THR A 478 28.51 -14.76 -25.88
C THR A 478 27.75 -13.78 -25.00
N ASP A 479 26.42 -13.95 -24.83
CA ASP A 479 25.64 -13.14 -23.91
C ASP A 479 26.07 -13.39 -22.47
N LEU A 480 26.20 -14.66 -22.06
CA LEU A 480 26.62 -15.05 -20.71
C LEU A 480 27.97 -14.44 -20.34
N GLU A 481 28.94 -14.47 -21.25
CA GLU A 481 30.26 -13.88 -21.05
C GLU A 481 30.20 -12.36 -20.94
N SER A 482 29.52 -11.70 -21.86
CA SER A 482 29.49 -10.24 -21.96
C SER A 482 28.76 -9.56 -20.81
N TYR A 483 27.69 -10.17 -20.30
CA TYR A 483 26.96 -9.68 -19.12
C TYR A 483 27.67 -10.00 -17.80
N SER A 484 28.53 -11.03 -17.76
CA SER A 484 29.20 -11.45 -16.51
C SER A 484 30.15 -10.38 -15.99
N GLY A 485 30.23 -10.27 -14.66
CA GLY A 485 31.13 -9.35 -13.98
C GLY A 485 30.51 -8.66 -12.78
N ASP A 486 31.30 -7.81 -12.15
CA ASP A 486 30.92 -6.99 -11.02
C ASP A 486 30.50 -5.60 -11.49
N TYR A 487 29.35 -5.13 -11.02
CA TYR A 487 28.78 -3.84 -11.32
C TYR A 487 28.52 -3.07 -10.04
N TYR A 488 29.01 -1.84 -9.96
CA TYR A 488 28.85 -0.99 -8.78
C TYR A 488 27.85 0.13 -9.01
N SER A 489 27.00 0.38 -8.03
CA SER A 489 26.14 1.55 -7.96
C SER A 489 26.59 2.48 -6.85
N LYS A 490 26.94 3.72 -7.18
CA LYS A 490 27.22 4.78 -6.21
C LYS A 490 25.95 5.16 -5.41
N GLU A 491 24.78 5.13 -6.08
CA GLU A 491 23.49 5.48 -5.47
C GLU A 491 23.06 4.51 -4.37
N LEU A 492 23.41 3.22 -4.50
CA LEU A 492 23.07 2.18 -3.52
C LEU A 492 24.25 1.79 -2.62
N ASP A 493 25.46 2.24 -2.94
CA ASP A 493 26.70 1.78 -2.33
C ASP A 493 26.77 0.24 -2.31
N ALA A 494 26.52 -0.37 -3.46
CA ALA A 494 26.37 -1.81 -3.58
C ALA A 494 27.00 -2.36 -4.87
N VAL A 495 27.57 -3.58 -4.77
CA VAL A 495 28.08 -4.36 -5.89
C VAL A 495 27.10 -5.47 -6.23
N TYR A 496 26.76 -5.57 -7.52
CA TYR A 496 25.99 -6.65 -8.10
C TYR A 496 26.92 -7.50 -8.96
N THR A 497 27.06 -8.78 -8.61
CA THR A 497 27.82 -9.75 -9.40
C THR A 497 26.86 -10.56 -10.27
N LEU A 498 27.00 -10.43 -11.58
CA LEU A 498 26.38 -11.34 -12.54
C LEU A 498 27.35 -12.46 -12.85
N LYS A 499 27.03 -13.69 -12.43
CA LYS A 499 27.90 -14.86 -12.53
C LYS A 499 27.26 -15.95 -13.37
N THR A 500 27.99 -16.39 -14.41
CA THR A 500 27.63 -17.55 -15.22
C THR A 500 27.79 -18.85 -14.44
N LYS A 501 26.79 -19.71 -14.51
CA LYS A 501 26.78 -21.05 -13.97
C LYS A 501 26.18 -22.01 -15.01
N LYS A 502 27.05 -22.70 -15.79
CA LYS A 502 26.64 -23.47 -16.98
C LYS A 502 25.95 -22.55 -17.99
N ASP A 503 24.72 -22.87 -18.38
CA ASP A 503 23.84 -22.16 -19.32
C ASP A 503 22.97 -21.03 -18.69
N ARG A 504 23.22 -20.71 -17.42
CA ARG A 504 22.40 -19.77 -16.64
C ARG A 504 23.24 -18.65 -16.03
N MET A 505 22.58 -17.53 -15.78
CA MET A 505 23.17 -16.39 -15.10
C MET A 505 22.53 -16.19 -13.74
N LEU A 506 23.33 -15.97 -12.71
CA LEU A 506 22.91 -15.73 -11.33
C LEU A 506 23.27 -14.30 -10.92
N LEU A 507 22.36 -13.65 -10.22
CA LEU A 507 22.64 -12.39 -9.52
C LEU A 507 23.06 -12.69 -8.08
N ILE A 508 24.17 -12.11 -7.65
CA ILE A 508 24.71 -12.15 -6.30
C ILE A 508 24.82 -10.70 -5.81
N VAL A 509 24.31 -10.40 -4.60
CA VAL A 509 24.40 -9.08 -3.96
C VAL A 509 24.97 -9.26 -2.57
N LYS A 510 26.04 -8.56 -2.23
CA LYS A 510 26.76 -8.72 -0.95
C LYS A 510 27.08 -10.19 -0.61
N GLY A 511 27.50 -10.96 -1.60
CA GLY A 511 27.82 -12.39 -1.44
C GLY A 511 26.60 -13.34 -1.38
N ASN A 512 25.38 -12.81 -1.29
CA ASN A 512 24.16 -13.60 -1.22
C ASN A 512 23.54 -13.83 -2.60
N PRO A 513 23.30 -15.08 -3.03
CA PRO A 513 22.62 -15.36 -4.28
C PRO A 513 21.16 -14.92 -4.21
N ILE A 514 20.80 -13.97 -5.08
CA ILE A 514 19.43 -13.44 -5.17
C ILE A 514 18.56 -14.37 -6.03
N GLY A 515 19.10 -14.88 -7.13
CA GLY A 515 18.40 -15.82 -8.01
C GLY A 515 18.90 -15.79 -9.44
N GLU A 516 18.21 -16.56 -10.29
CA GLU A 516 18.49 -16.67 -11.71
C GLU A 516 17.95 -15.43 -12.46
N VAL A 517 18.77 -14.89 -13.33
CA VAL A 517 18.44 -13.79 -14.23
C VAL A 517 18.00 -14.37 -15.57
N LYS A 518 16.95 -13.80 -16.17
CA LYS A 518 16.42 -14.24 -17.47
C LYS A 518 16.45 -13.11 -18.49
N PRO A 519 16.77 -13.39 -19.75
CA PRO A 519 16.64 -12.41 -20.80
C PRO A 519 15.16 -12.10 -21.07
N ILE A 520 14.88 -10.88 -21.47
CA ILE A 520 13.56 -10.44 -21.94
C ILE A 520 13.65 -10.10 -23.42
N MET A 521 14.53 -9.17 -23.75
CA MET A 521 14.86 -8.73 -25.10
C MET A 521 16.34 -8.33 -25.15
N LYS A 522 16.84 -7.95 -26.32
CA LYS A 522 18.23 -7.50 -26.47
C LYS A 522 18.57 -6.44 -25.42
N ASP A 523 19.65 -6.66 -24.69
CA ASP A 523 20.19 -5.80 -23.64
C ASP A 523 19.23 -5.48 -22.48
N VAL A 524 18.15 -6.29 -22.34
CA VAL A 524 17.21 -6.20 -21.21
C VAL A 524 17.06 -7.57 -20.56
N ILE A 525 17.41 -7.65 -19.28
CA ILE A 525 17.31 -8.84 -18.47
C ILE A 525 16.47 -8.59 -17.21
N ASN A 526 15.96 -9.64 -16.60
CA ASN A 526 15.05 -9.53 -15.45
C ASN A 526 15.33 -10.61 -14.40
N ILE A 527 15.06 -10.31 -13.14
CA ILE A 527 15.09 -11.29 -12.06
C ILE A 527 13.78 -11.28 -11.27
N ARG A 528 13.23 -12.48 -11.03
CA ARG A 528 11.99 -12.67 -10.26
C ARG A 528 10.83 -11.79 -10.72
N SER A 529 10.84 -11.37 -11.98
CA SER A 529 9.79 -10.52 -12.57
C SER A 529 9.59 -9.15 -11.90
N ARG A 530 10.55 -8.71 -11.11
CA ARG A 530 10.45 -7.49 -10.30
C ARG A 530 11.57 -6.49 -10.51
N GLN A 531 12.75 -6.96 -10.91
CA GLN A 531 13.93 -6.13 -11.18
C GLN A 531 14.29 -6.24 -12.64
N THR A 532 14.35 -5.13 -13.34
CA THR A 532 14.71 -5.03 -14.74
C THR A 532 16.02 -4.30 -14.89
N PHE A 533 16.93 -4.86 -15.67
CA PHE A 533 18.26 -4.32 -15.98
C PHE A 533 18.29 -3.99 -17.45
N GLU A 534 18.50 -2.73 -17.79
CA GLU A 534 18.64 -2.23 -19.15
C GLU A 534 20.12 -1.87 -19.38
N PHE A 535 20.82 -2.67 -20.16
CA PHE A 535 22.25 -2.50 -20.45
C PHE A 535 22.48 -1.51 -21.58
N ASN A 536 23.63 -0.81 -21.53
CA ASN A 536 24.18 -0.13 -22.70
C ASN A 536 24.67 -1.17 -23.73
N LYS A 537 24.90 -0.71 -24.97
CA LYS A 537 25.30 -1.60 -26.09
C LYS A 537 26.59 -2.37 -25.82
N GLU A 538 27.52 -1.75 -25.11
CA GLU A 538 28.83 -2.29 -24.75
C GLU A 538 28.77 -3.22 -23.52
N ARG A 539 27.62 -3.30 -22.84
CA ARG A 539 27.41 -4.09 -21.62
C ARG A 539 28.38 -3.75 -20.47
N THR A 540 28.86 -2.52 -20.47
CA THR A 540 29.73 -1.97 -19.42
C THR A 540 28.96 -1.26 -18.32
N ALA A 541 27.69 -0.99 -18.52
CA ALA A 541 26.80 -0.36 -17.55
C ALA A 541 25.36 -0.81 -17.78
N PHE A 542 24.54 -0.71 -16.72
CA PHE A 542 23.09 -0.87 -16.82
C PHE A 542 22.34 0.10 -15.92
N ARG A 543 21.06 0.29 -16.24
CA ARG A 543 20.08 0.96 -15.39
C ARG A 543 19.13 -0.08 -14.78
N LEU A 544 18.98 -0.05 -13.46
CA LEU A 544 18.12 -0.97 -12.72
C LEU A 544 16.81 -0.28 -12.35
N SER A 545 15.70 -0.95 -12.63
CA SER A 545 14.37 -0.53 -12.17
C SER A 545 13.69 -1.65 -11.39
N MET A 546 12.92 -1.30 -10.35
CA MET A 546 12.22 -2.27 -9.52
C MET A 546 10.80 -1.83 -9.17
N LEU A 547 9.81 -2.68 -9.49
CA LEU A 547 8.38 -2.53 -9.13
C LEU A 547 7.74 -1.20 -9.60
N GLY A 548 8.34 -0.48 -10.54
CA GLY A 548 7.92 0.86 -10.95
C GLY A 548 8.16 1.96 -9.90
N ARG A 549 8.55 1.62 -8.66
CA ARG A 549 8.78 2.58 -7.55
C ARG A 549 10.22 3.07 -7.44
N VAL A 550 11.15 2.39 -8.06
CA VAL A 550 12.54 2.81 -8.22
C VAL A 550 12.88 2.59 -9.68
N LYS A 551 13.27 3.65 -10.37
CA LYS A 551 13.64 3.64 -11.79
C LYS A 551 15.08 4.11 -11.97
N ASN A 552 15.75 3.51 -12.95
CA ASN A 552 17.00 4.02 -13.54
C ASN A 552 18.22 4.13 -12.59
N ILE A 553 18.34 3.29 -11.57
CA ILE A 553 19.56 3.23 -10.74
C ILE A 553 20.74 2.80 -11.61
N LYS A 554 21.78 3.61 -11.64
CA LYS A 554 22.96 3.37 -12.46
C LYS A 554 23.94 2.41 -11.81
N PHE A 555 24.37 1.42 -12.58
CA PHE A 555 25.46 0.49 -12.27
C PHE A 555 26.51 0.53 -13.37
N VAL A 556 27.79 0.48 -12.98
CA VAL A 556 28.94 0.50 -13.90
C VAL A 556 29.82 -0.71 -13.61
N LYS A 557 30.27 -1.40 -14.66
CA LYS A 557 31.18 -2.57 -14.55
C LYS A 557 32.52 -2.13 -13.97
N ARG A 558 33.03 -2.91 -13.03
CA ARG A 558 34.35 -2.70 -12.40
C ARG A 558 35.46 -3.45 -13.14
#